data_f63bf2b9b25f8a18f4875ecef578eaa5
#
_entry.id   f63bf2b9b25f8a18f4875ecef578eaa5
#
_cell.length_a   1.000
_cell.length_b   1.000
_cell.length_c   1.000
_cell.angle_alpha   90.00
_cell.angle_beta   90.00
_cell.angle_gamma   90.00
#
_symmetry.space_group_name_H-M   'P 1'
#
loop_
_entity.id
_entity.type
_entity.pdbx_description
1 polymer ?
#
loop_
_entity_poly.entity_id
_entity_poly.type
_entity_poly.pdbx_seq_one_letter_code
_entity_poly.pdbx_strand_id
1 'polypeptide(L)'
;MKMMNAPILMKLIATLLVSSLLTTASITKAQEKSKQQPVLVDTIIAVVNSEVITLKELEDRLKLIERRMQREKIQMPARDVLKGQLLERMIVNRAQMQLAKESGIRIDDIMLDRSVARIAEQNNLSIQSFRDQLEKDGIPFSRFREEIREEITLQRLREKEVDNKLQISESEIDNFLAASAGKTQGAEDEINIAHILVRVPENASAQQIADRRQRAETAMAQLKSGGDFAKIAASFSDASDAMAGGLIGWRSQSRLPQLYVEVTEKLAPNEVSAVVRSANGFHILKLLGKRSASEVQSGGARMVQQTKARHILIKVNQVVPASEAKRKLTELKTRLNNKAAKFEDLAKLYSNDLSASKGGDLGWVYPGDTVPEFERAMNALQPGQVSEPVESPFGYHLIQVVERKTEEISRERLRLTARQALRDRKLEEAYEDWLRQLRDRAYVEYRQDEVNQIR
;
A
#
# COMPACT_ATOMS: atom_id res chain seq x y z
N MET A 1 38.75 24.74 -61.35
CA MET A 1 39.94 25.07 -62.19
C MET A 1 41.01 24.03 -61.87
N LYS A 2 41.32 23.25 -62.88
CA LYS A 2 42.57 22.50 -63.22
C LYS A 2 42.99 21.46 -62.16
N MET A 3 42.77 20.20 -62.42
CA MET A 3 43.52 19.33 -63.38
C MET A 3 44.79 18.78 -62.83
N MET A 4 44.80 17.43 -62.67
CA MET A 4 45.58 16.50 -63.50
C MET A 4 46.97 16.27 -62.90
N ASN A 5 47.58 15.14 -62.82
CA ASN A 5 47.51 13.85 -63.53
C ASN A 5 48.40 12.85 -62.79
N ALA A 6 48.06 11.59 -62.88
CA ALA A 6 49.03 10.49 -62.82
C ALA A 6 50.01 10.58 -64.05
N PRO A 7 51.06 9.77 -64.23
CA PRO A 7 50.99 8.30 -64.22
C PRO A 7 52.32 7.54 -63.98
N ILE A 8 52.23 6.19 -63.87
CA ILE A 8 52.90 5.12 -64.66
C ILE A 8 54.46 4.95 -64.49
N LEU A 9 54.99 3.81 -64.18
CA LEU A 9 55.28 2.60 -64.92
C LEU A 9 56.39 1.80 -64.22
N MET A 10 56.23 0.60 -63.83
CA MET A 10 56.58 -0.64 -64.49
C MET A 10 58.10 -0.98 -64.63
N LYS A 11 58.35 -2.26 -64.31
CA LYS A 11 59.45 -3.19 -64.81
C LYS A 11 60.62 -3.38 -63.86
N LEU A 12 61.14 -4.52 -63.67
CA LEU A 12 61.04 -5.95 -64.14
C LEU A 12 62.28 -6.68 -63.58
N ILE A 13 62.02 -7.94 -63.12
CA ILE A 13 62.90 -9.12 -63.32
C ILE A 13 64.33 -9.11 -62.71
N ALA A 14 64.72 -10.07 -61.89
CA ALA A 14 65.15 -11.43 -62.24
C ALA A 14 65.81 -12.14 -61.06
N THR A 15 65.37 -13.38 -60.86
CA THR A 15 66.09 -14.60 -60.53
C THR A 15 67.43 -14.58 -59.82
N LEU A 16 67.53 -15.36 -58.70
CA LEU A 16 68.42 -16.54 -58.66
C LEU A 16 68.19 -17.38 -57.38
N LEU A 17 68.08 -18.65 -57.58
CA LEU A 17 68.08 -19.76 -56.59
C LEU A 17 69.35 -19.76 -55.76
N VAL A 18 69.29 -19.95 -54.47
CA VAL A 18 70.23 -20.81 -53.72
C VAL A 18 69.53 -21.51 -52.59
N SER A 19 69.57 -22.80 -52.61
CA SER A 19 69.10 -23.77 -51.58
C SER A 19 69.88 -23.55 -50.29
N SER A 20 69.17 -23.50 -49.18
CA SER A 20 69.72 -23.95 -47.87
C SER A 20 68.62 -24.41 -46.93
N LEU A 21 68.66 -25.70 -46.59
CA LEU A 21 67.97 -26.32 -45.54
C LEU A 21 68.12 -25.58 -44.22
N LEU A 22 67.01 -25.16 -43.59
CA LEU A 22 67.00 -24.86 -42.17
C LEU A 22 65.59 -25.14 -41.61
N THR A 23 65.59 -26.13 -40.81
CA THR A 23 64.60 -26.62 -39.83
C THR A 23 63.55 -25.61 -39.48
N THR A 24 62.30 -25.96 -39.82
CA THR A 24 61.07 -25.36 -39.28
C THR A 24 60.87 -25.73 -37.80
N ALA A 25 61.27 -24.87 -36.87
CA ALA A 25 60.82 -24.92 -35.54
C ALA A 25 59.39 -24.41 -35.53
N SER A 26 58.42 -25.33 -35.43
CA SER A 26 57.02 -25.05 -35.19
C SER A 26 56.89 -24.42 -33.80
N ILE A 27 56.76 -23.11 -33.71
CA ILE A 27 56.35 -22.40 -32.53
C ILE A 27 54.85 -22.70 -32.39
N THR A 28 54.50 -23.76 -31.65
CA THR A 28 53.18 -23.97 -31.12
C THR A 28 52.91 -22.85 -30.10
N LYS A 29 52.24 -21.79 -30.53
CA LYS A 29 51.61 -20.84 -29.64
C LYS A 29 50.63 -21.66 -28.81
N ALA A 30 51.04 -22.01 -27.59
CA ALA A 30 50.12 -22.48 -26.56
C ALA A 30 49.08 -21.37 -26.38
N GLN A 31 47.90 -21.61 -26.87
CA GLN A 31 46.74 -20.80 -26.58
C GLN A 31 46.53 -20.92 -25.07
N GLU A 32 47.01 -19.91 -24.31
CA GLU A 32 46.58 -19.74 -22.93
C GLU A 32 45.06 -19.72 -22.95
N LYS A 33 44.45 -20.87 -22.56
CA LYS A 33 43.09 -20.88 -22.14
C LYS A 33 42.99 -19.86 -21.03
N SER A 34 42.51 -18.65 -21.35
CA SER A 34 42.07 -17.70 -20.36
C SER A 34 41.20 -18.49 -19.40
N LYS A 35 41.66 -18.67 -18.19
CA LYS A 35 40.83 -19.14 -17.08
C LYS A 35 39.73 -18.09 -16.95
N GLN A 36 38.61 -18.31 -17.63
CA GLN A 36 37.40 -17.59 -17.32
C GLN A 36 37.17 -17.83 -15.83
N GLN A 37 37.46 -16.86 -15.00
CA GLN A 37 37.05 -16.88 -13.61
C GLN A 37 35.56 -17.11 -13.65
N PRO A 38 35.05 -18.06 -12.84
CA PRO A 38 33.60 -18.28 -12.77
C PRO A 38 32.97 -16.95 -12.43
N VAL A 39 32.18 -16.42 -13.36
CA VAL A 39 31.36 -15.25 -13.09
C VAL A 39 30.34 -15.68 -12.04
N LEU A 40 30.48 -15.18 -10.86
CA LEU A 40 29.50 -15.39 -9.79
C LEU A 40 28.19 -14.83 -10.31
N VAL A 41 27.25 -15.72 -10.67
CA VAL A 41 26.00 -15.29 -11.32
C VAL A 41 25.06 -14.69 -10.27
N ASP A 42 25.02 -15.25 -9.07
CA ASP A 42 24.27 -14.72 -7.92
C ASP A 42 24.71 -15.46 -6.63
N THR A 43 24.38 -14.90 -5.45
CA THR A 43 24.73 -15.49 -4.15
C THR A 43 23.47 -15.71 -3.32
N ILE A 44 23.35 -16.91 -2.72
CA ILE A 44 22.26 -17.22 -1.81
C ILE A 44 22.55 -16.60 -0.46
N ILE A 45 21.67 -15.71 0.03
CA ILE A 45 21.80 -15.02 1.33
C ILE A 45 20.88 -15.61 2.39
N ALA A 46 19.77 -16.23 2.00
CA ALA A 46 18.91 -16.95 2.93
C ALA A 46 18.22 -18.14 2.23
N VAL A 47 17.92 -19.17 3.01
CA VAL A 47 17.03 -20.28 2.62
C VAL A 47 15.78 -20.18 3.49
N VAL A 48 14.62 -20.26 2.86
CA VAL A 48 13.31 -20.23 3.55
C VAL A 48 12.56 -21.50 3.18
N ASN A 49 12.46 -22.42 4.11
CA ASN A 49 11.96 -23.78 3.87
C ASN A 49 12.69 -24.45 2.68
N SER A 50 12.03 -24.55 1.52
CA SER A 50 12.57 -25.17 0.30
C SER A 50 13.03 -24.17 -0.78
N GLU A 51 12.93 -22.85 -0.52
CA GLU A 51 13.25 -21.82 -1.50
C GLU A 51 14.37 -20.90 -1.02
N VAL A 52 15.07 -20.28 -1.96
CA VAL A 52 16.20 -19.41 -1.66
C VAL A 52 15.86 -17.95 -1.91
N ILE A 53 16.55 -17.06 -1.20
CA ILE A 53 16.61 -15.63 -1.48
C ILE A 53 18.05 -15.32 -1.86
N THR A 54 18.22 -14.59 -2.98
CA THR A 54 19.55 -14.25 -3.49
C THR A 54 19.92 -12.80 -3.21
N LEU A 55 21.21 -12.51 -3.21
CA LEU A 55 21.74 -11.16 -3.03
C LEU A 55 21.21 -10.22 -4.13
N LYS A 56 21.18 -10.69 -5.36
CA LYS A 56 20.67 -9.91 -6.49
C LYS A 56 19.20 -9.55 -6.31
N GLU A 57 18.35 -10.49 -5.86
CA GLU A 57 16.95 -10.24 -5.58
C GLU A 57 16.79 -9.17 -4.48
N LEU A 58 17.59 -9.27 -3.41
CA LEU A 58 17.59 -8.27 -2.33
C LEU A 58 18.01 -6.88 -2.84
N GLU A 59 19.11 -6.80 -3.60
CA GLU A 59 19.61 -5.51 -4.12
C GLU A 59 18.64 -4.87 -5.12
N ASP A 60 17.97 -5.66 -5.94
CA ASP A 60 16.97 -5.16 -6.89
C ASP A 60 15.74 -4.62 -6.16
N ARG A 61 15.25 -5.30 -5.12
CA ARG A 61 14.17 -4.81 -4.27
C ARG A 61 14.59 -3.56 -3.47
N LEU A 62 15.82 -3.54 -2.97
CA LEU A 62 16.37 -2.40 -2.24
C LEU A 62 16.36 -1.13 -3.09
N LYS A 63 16.82 -1.19 -4.34
CA LYS A 63 16.80 -0.04 -5.28
C LYS A 63 15.39 0.51 -5.47
N LEU A 64 14.36 -0.35 -5.53
CA LEU A 64 12.98 0.09 -5.66
C LEU A 64 12.49 0.82 -4.41
N ILE A 65 12.81 0.29 -3.23
CA ILE A 65 12.46 0.93 -1.95
C ILE A 65 13.18 2.26 -1.79
N GLU A 66 14.48 2.32 -2.08
CA GLU A 66 15.27 3.56 -2.03
C GLU A 66 14.64 4.65 -2.92
N ARG A 67 14.26 4.32 -4.17
CA ARG A 67 13.56 5.25 -5.08
C ARG A 67 12.20 5.69 -4.54
N ARG A 68 11.44 4.77 -3.94
CA ARG A 68 10.14 5.08 -3.34
C ARG A 68 10.29 6.03 -2.16
N MET A 69 11.18 5.73 -1.21
CA MET A 69 11.45 6.57 -0.05
C MET A 69 11.91 7.98 -0.46
N GLN A 70 12.76 8.08 -1.51
CA GLN A 70 13.15 9.37 -2.07
C GLN A 70 11.97 10.19 -2.61
N ARG A 71 11.06 9.55 -3.36
CA ARG A 71 9.85 10.21 -3.90
C ARG A 71 8.92 10.67 -2.79
N GLU A 72 8.74 9.86 -1.77
CA GLU A 72 7.88 10.14 -0.61
C GLU A 72 8.59 11.05 0.43
N LYS A 73 9.84 11.46 0.16
CA LYS A 73 10.67 12.29 1.04
C LYS A 73 10.88 11.68 2.43
N ILE A 74 10.86 10.36 2.54
CA ILE A 74 11.18 9.62 3.76
C ILE A 74 12.70 9.58 3.90
N GLN A 75 13.21 9.96 5.07
CA GLN A 75 14.65 9.86 5.36
C GLN A 75 15.09 8.40 5.37
N MET A 76 16.10 8.08 4.56
CA MET A 76 16.61 6.71 4.48
C MET A 76 17.43 6.34 5.72
N PRO A 77 17.21 5.13 6.27
CA PRO A 77 18.12 4.53 7.26
C PRO A 77 19.51 4.26 6.66
N ALA A 78 20.47 3.85 7.50
CA ALA A 78 21.70 3.27 7.00
C ALA A 78 21.40 2.07 6.10
N ARG A 79 22.12 1.95 4.97
CA ARG A 79 21.81 0.97 3.93
C ARG A 79 21.80 -0.47 4.45
N ASP A 80 22.71 -0.81 5.36
CA ASP A 80 22.81 -2.16 5.93
C ASP A 80 21.61 -2.47 6.83
N VAL A 81 21.11 -1.47 7.57
CA VAL A 81 19.88 -1.60 8.37
C VAL A 81 18.68 -1.83 7.46
N LEU A 82 18.57 -1.05 6.38
CA LEU A 82 17.49 -1.19 5.40
C LEU A 82 17.53 -2.56 4.69
N LYS A 83 18.74 -3.05 4.35
CA LYS A 83 18.94 -4.41 3.81
C LYS A 83 18.47 -5.48 4.76
N GLY A 84 18.85 -5.40 6.04
CA GLY A 84 18.44 -6.36 7.06
C GLY A 84 16.92 -6.41 7.23
N GLN A 85 16.26 -5.26 7.32
CA GLN A 85 14.81 -5.16 7.41
C GLN A 85 14.10 -5.69 6.15
N LEU A 86 14.66 -5.38 4.98
CA LEU A 86 14.11 -5.87 3.72
C LEU A 86 14.25 -7.39 3.60
N LEU A 87 15.37 -7.96 4.02
CA LEU A 87 15.59 -9.40 4.01
C LEU A 87 14.58 -10.13 4.89
N GLU A 88 14.33 -9.67 6.11
CA GLU A 88 13.31 -10.24 6.99
C GLU A 88 11.91 -10.20 6.34
N ARG A 89 11.60 -9.08 5.69
CA ARG A 89 10.33 -8.94 4.97
C ARG A 89 10.22 -9.91 3.79
N MET A 90 11.31 -10.09 3.03
CA MET A 90 11.37 -11.06 1.94
C MET A 90 11.21 -12.50 2.44
N ILE A 91 11.76 -12.82 3.62
CA ILE A 91 11.60 -14.13 4.27
C ILE A 91 10.12 -14.39 4.59
N VAL A 92 9.46 -13.44 5.26
CA VAL A 92 8.03 -13.57 5.60
C VAL A 92 7.18 -13.70 4.33
N ASN A 93 7.48 -12.88 3.32
CA ASN A 93 6.77 -12.93 2.04
C ASN A 93 6.96 -14.28 1.34
N ARG A 94 8.20 -14.83 1.33
CA ARG A 94 8.50 -16.14 0.77
C ARG A 94 7.70 -17.25 1.45
N ALA A 95 7.62 -17.23 2.79
CA ALA A 95 6.82 -18.18 3.55
C ALA A 95 5.32 -18.06 3.23
N GLN A 96 4.79 -16.85 3.06
CA GLN A 96 3.40 -16.64 2.64
C GLN A 96 3.14 -17.19 1.24
N MET A 97 4.02 -16.94 0.27
CA MET A 97 3.87 -17.43 -1.10
C MET A 97 3.91 -18.97 -1.18
N GLN A 98 4.75 -19.61 -0.38
CA GLN A 98 4.79 -21.07 -0.26
C GLN A 98 3.46 -21.61 0.29
N LEU A 99 2.97 -21.02 1.38
CA LEU A 99 1.69 -21.42 1.97
C LEU A 99 0.53 -21.19 1.00
N ALA A 100 0.54 -20.09 0.23
CA ALA A 100 -0.46 -19.84 -0.81
C ALA A 100 -0.46 -20.95 -1.87
N LYS A 101 0.72 -21.36 -2.33
CA LYS A 101 0.89 -22.44 -3.29
C LYS A 101 0.40 -23.78 -2.74
N GLU A 102 0.75 -24.12 -1.50
CA GLU A 102 0.30 -25.33 -0.79
C GLU A 102 -1.23 -25.32 -0.57
N SER A 103 -1.78 -24.13 -0.32
CA SER A 103 -3.22 -23.90 -0.16
C SER A 103 -4.00 -23.91 -1.48
N GLY A 104 -3.33 -24.11 -2.62
CA GLY A 104 -3.95 -24.16 -3.95
C GLY A 104 -4.40 -22.82 -4.50
N ILE A 105 -3.91 -21.70 -3.94
CA ILE A 105 -4.24 -20.36 -4.44
C ILE A 105 -3.49 -20.14 -5.75
N ARG A 106 -4.24 -19.87 -6.82
CA ARG A 106 -3.71 -19.60 -8.15
C ARG A 106 -4.40 -18.37 -8.73
N ILE A 107 -3.63 -17.50 -9.36
CA ILE A 107 -4.10 -16.32 -10.07
C ILE A 107 -3.89 -16.56 -11.57
N ASP A 108 -5.00 -16.71 -12.29
CA ASP A 108 -4.95 -16.85 -13.74
C ASP A 108 -4.65 -15.52 -14.45
N ASP A 109 -4.20 -15.60 -15.71
CA ASP A 109 -3.80 -14.44 -16.47
C ASP A 109 -4.99 -13.49 -16.78
N ILE A 110 -6.19 -14.03 -16.94
CA ILE A 110 -7.39 -13.21 -17.20
C ILE A 110 -7.69 -12.30 -16.00
N MET A 111 -7.61 -12.85 -14.79
CA MET A 111 -7.77 -12.06 -13.56
C MET A 111 -6.67 -11.03 -13.41
N LEU A 112 -5.42 -11.43 -13.65
CA LEU A 112 -4.27 -10.54 -13.58
C LEU A 112 -4.41 -9.38 -14.56
N ASP A 113 -4.76 -9.65 -15.82
CA ASP A 113 -4.93 -8.64 -16.84
C ASP A 113 -6.04 -7.65 -16.50
N ARG A 114 -7.16 -8.13 -15.92
CA ARG A 114 -8.23 -7.26 -15.41
C ARG A 114 -7.75 -6.37 -14.27
N SER A 115 -6.93 -6.88 -13.37
CA SER A 115 -6.39 -6.10 -12.25
C SER A 115 -5.41 -5.05 -12.73
N VAL A 116 -4.51 -5.39 -13.65
CA VAL A 116 -3.56 -4.45 -14.26
C VAL A 116 -4.30 -3.37 -15.07
N ALA A 117 -5.33 -3.75 -15.83
CA ALA A 117 -6.17 -2.79 -16.57
C ALA A 117 -6.86 -1.81 -15.61
N ARG A 118 -7.40 -2.28 -14.50
CA ARG A 118 -8.01 -1.44 -13.47
C ARG A 118 -6.99 -0.46 -12.85
N ILE A 119 -5.75 -0.90 -12.59
CA ILE A 119 -4.69 -0.02 -12.08
C ILE A 119 -4.36 1.06 -13.12
N ALA A 120 -4.26 0.71 -14.40
CA ALA A 120 -4.05 1.68 -15.47
C ALA A 120 -5.20 2.71 -15.53
N GLU A 121 -6.46 2.26 -15.47
CA GLU A 121 -7.65 3.12 -15.42
C GLU A 121 -7.65 4.06 -14.20
N GLN A 122 -7.27 3.57 -13.02
CA GLN A 122 -7.15 4.39 -11.80
C GLN A 122 -6.09 5.48 -11.93
N ASN A 123 -5.06 5.25 -12.74
CA ASN A 123 -4.03 6.25 -13.07
C ASN A 123 -4.42 7.10 -14.30
N ASN A 124 -5.64 6.97 -14.79
CA ASN A 124 -6.14 7.67 -15.99
C ASN A 124 -5.31 7.37 -17.25
N LEU A 125 -4.78 6.15 -17.36
CA LEU A 125 -3.96 5.71 -18.48
C LEU A 125 -4.62 4.54 -19.23
N SER A 126 -4.42 4.49 -20.55
CA SER A 126 -4.65 3.24 -21.29
C SER A 126 -3.60 2.21 -20.87
N ILE A 127 -3.90 0.93 -21.05
CA ILE A 127 -2.93 -0.14 -20.73
C ILE A 127 -1.60 0.04 -21.49
N GLN A 128 -1.65 0.53 -22.72
CA GLN A 128 -0.44 0.81 -23.51
C GLN A 128 0.34 1.99 -22.95
N SER A 129 -0.32 3.12 -22.66
CA SER A 129 0.32 4.29 -22.05
C SER A 129 0.89 3.98 -20.66
N PHE A 130 0.21 3.12 -19.91
CA PHE A 130 0.67 2.65 -18.61
C PHE A 130 1.93 1.80 -18.73
N ARG A 131 1.98 0.89 -19.70
CA ARG A 131 3.18 0.10 -20.02
C ARG A 131 4.35 1.03 -20.39
N ASP A 132 4.13 1.97 -21.30
CA ASP A 132 5.17 2.91 -21.76
C ASP A 132 5.70 3.77 -20.59
N GLN A 133 4.82 4.14 -19.66
CA GLN A 133 5.22 4.87 -18.46
C GLN A 133 6.07 4.03 -17.51
N LEU A 134 5.69 2.78 -17.25
CA LEU A 134 6.49 1.85 -16.43
C LEU A 134 7.88 1.63 -17.03
N GLU A 135 7.98 1.44 -18.35
CA GLU A 135 9.25 1.26 -19.05
C GLU A 135 10.14 2.51 -18.99
N LYS A 136 9.57 3.72 -19.10
CA LYS A 136 10.27 5.00 -18.88
C LYS A 136 10.81 5.12 -17.46
N ASP A 137 10.06 4.62 -16.48
CA ASP A 137 10.44 4.59 -15.07
C ASP A 137 11.46 3.45 -14.77
N GLY A 138 11.83 2.66 -15.78
CA GLY A 138 12.78 1.55 -15.67
C GLY A 138 12.20 0.31 -15.02
N ILE A 139 10.88 0.14 -15.05
CA ILE A 139 10.16 -1.03 -14.52
C ILE A 139 9.64 -1.86 -15.71
N PRO A 140 10.21 -3.05 -15.99
CA PRO A 140 9.68 -3.93 -17.01
C PRO A 140 8.24 -4.31 -16.73
N PHE A 141 7.36 -4.21 -17.73
CA PHE A 141 5.94 -4.52 -17.57
C PHE A 141 5.67 -5.95 -17.08
N SER A 142 6.48 -6.92 -17.52
CA SER A 142 6.40 -8.30 -17.05
C SER A 142 6.66 -8.41 -15.54
N ARG A 143 7.65 -7.68 -15.03
CA ARG A 143 7.96 -7.64 -13.60
C ARG A 143 6.81 -7.02 -12.81
N PHE A 144 6.27 -5.91 -13.28
CA PHE A 144 5.10 -5.27 -12.67
C PHE A 144 3.91 -6.25 -12.58
N ARG A 145 3.64 -7.01 -13.66
CA ARG A 145 2.58 -8.03 -13.64
C ARG A 145 2.80 -9.10 -12.57
N GLU A 146 4.02 -9.57 -12.41
CA GLU A 146 4.34 -10.57 -11.37
C GLU A 146 4.19 -9.97 -9.96
N GLU A 147 4.56 -8.72 -9.74
CA GLU A 147 4.33 -8.02 -8.48
C GLU A 147 2.82 -7.93 -8.15
N ILE A 148 1.99 -7.62 -9.13
CA ILE A 148 0.51 -7.60 -8.95
C ILE A 148 -0.04 -9.02 -8.70
N ARG A 149 0.50 -10.05 -9.39
CA ARG A 149 0.12 -11.44 -9.13
C ARG A 149 0.44 -11.85 -7.69
N GLU A 150 1.64 -11.50 -7.23
CA GLU A 150 2.08 -11.73 -5.85
C GLU A 150 1.14 -11.03 -4.86
N GLU A 151 0.83 -9.76 -5.07
CA GLU A 151 -0.06 -8.98 -4.21
C GLU A 151 -1.48 -9.60 -4.12
N ILE A 152 -2.07 -9.96 -5.25
CA ILE A 152 -3.39 -10.62 -5.27
C ILE A 152 -3.33 -11.99 -4.57
N THR A 153 -2.23 -12.73 -4.74
CA THR A 153 -2.03 -14.03 -4.09
C THR A 153 -1.99 -13.86 -2.56
N LEU A 154 -1.22 -12.89 -2.07
CA LEU A 154 -1.11 -12.58 -0.64
C LEU A 154 -2.43 -12.10 -0.05
N GLN A 155 -3.17 -11.25 -0.77
CA GLN A 155 -4.48 -10.82 -0.35
C GLN A 155 -5.44 -12.00 -0.20
N ARG A 156 -5.50 -12.91 -1.17
CA ARG A 156 -6.35 -14.12 -1.09
C ARG A 156 -5.93 -15.07 0.03
N LEU A 157 -4.63 -15.16 0.27
CA LEU A 157 -4.12 -15.94 1.38
C LEU A 157 -4.58 -15.34 2.72
N ARG A 158 -4.45 -14.03 2.89
CA ARG A 158 -4.96 -13.32 4.06
C ARG A 158 -6.45 -13.55 4.24
N GLU A 159 -7.25 -13.37 3.19
CA GLU A 159 -8.70 -13.61 3.22
C GLU A 159 -9.01 -15.04 3.70
N LYS A 160 -8.28 -16.06 3.18
CA LYS A 160 -8.47 -17.45 3.54
C LYS A 160 -8.03 -17.79 4.95
N GLU A 161 -6.84 -17.33 5.35
CA GLU A 161 -6.19 -17.76 6.59
C GLU A 161 -6.57 -16.89 7.80
N VAL A 162 -6.99 -15.66 7.57
CA VAL A 162 -7.29 -14.69 8.63
C VAL A 162 -8.75 -14.22 8.54
N ASP A 163 -9.10 -13.51 7.45
CA ASP A 163 -10.34 -12.73 7.40
C ASP A 163 -11.59 -13.61 7.50
N ASN A 164 -11.57 -14.80 6.84
CA ASN A 164 -12.69 -15.74 6.85
C ASN A 164 -12.76 -16.60 8.12
N LYS A 165 -11.67 -16.67 8.89
CA LYS A 165 -11.64 -17.39 10.17
C LYS A 165 -12.07 -16.54 11.34
N LEU A 166 -12.06 -15.22 11.17
CA LEU A 166 -12.42 -14.28 12.22
C LEU A 166 -13.93 -14.28 12.46
N GLN A 167 -14.32 -14.63 13.67
CA GLN A 167 -15.70 -14.61 14.12
C GLN A 167 -15.91 -13.53 15.18
N ILE A 168 -17.01 -12.82 15.09
CA ILE A 168 -17.46 -11.86 16.09
C ILE A 168 -18.73 -12.44 16.73
N SER A 169 -18.66 -12.74 18.02
CA SER A 169 -19.78 -13.29 18.77
C SER A 169 -20.81 -12.21 19.10
N GLU A 170 -22.06 -12.62 19.34
CA GLU A 170 -23.12 -11.70 19.74
C GLU A 170 -22.84 -11.05 21.11
N SER A 171 -22.20 -11.78 22.02
CA SER A 171 -21.78 -11.23 23.32
C SER A 171 -20.72 -10.13 23.20
N GLU A 172 -19.78 -10.24 22.24
CA GLU A 172 -18.82 -9.18 21.98
C GLU A 172 -19.49 -7.92 21.41
N ILE A 173 -20.50 -8.11 20.55
CA ILE A 173 -21.29 -7.00 20.04
C ILE A 173 -22.04 -6.31 21.20
N ASP A 174 -22.67 -7.08 22.08
CA ASP A 174 -23.40 -6.53 23.22
C ASP A 174 -22.47 -5.78 24.19
N ASN A 175 -21.29 -6.34 24.49
CA ASN A 175 -20.29 -5.69 25.31
C ASN A 175 -19.76 -4.40 24.69
N PHE A 176 -19.48 -4.41 23.37
CA PHE A 176 -19.05 -3.23 22.62
C PHE A 176 -20.11 -2.12 22.67
N LEU A 177 -21.37 -2.46 22.43
CA LEU A 177 -22.48 -1.52 22.48
C LEU A 177 -22.71 -0.98 23.91
N ALA A 178 -22.56 -1.81 24.94
CA ALA A 178 -22.65 -1.39 26.34
C ALA A 178 -21.52 -0.43 26.73
N ALA A 179 -20.28 -0.72 26.34
CA ALA A 179 -19.12 0.14 26.57
C ALA A 179 -19.20 1.48 25.81
N SER A 180 -19.94 1.49 24.69
CA SER A 180 -20.18 2.68 23.88
C SER A 180 -21.42 3.47 24.33
N ALA A 181 -22.23 2.94 25.22
CA ALA A 181 -23.54 3.52 25.62
C ALA A 181 -23.41 4.89 26.34
N GLY A 182 -22.23 5.21 26.89
CA GLY A 182 -21.96 6.50 27.53
C GLY A 182 -21.20 7.50 26.65
N LYS A 183 -20.74 7.09 25.46
CA LYS A 183 -20.02 7.95 24.52
C LYS A 183 -21.01 8.41 23.45
N THR A 184 -21.06 9.69 23.17
CA THR A 184 -21.90 10.30 22.13
C THR A 184 -21.57 9.64 20.79
N GLN A 185 -22.43 8.74 20.30
CA GLN A 185 -22.33 8.16 18.97
C GLN A 185 -23.06 9.05 17.97
N GLY A 186 -22.37 9.99 17.42
CA GLY A 186 -22.83 10.79 16.29
C GLY A 186 -21.68 11.11 15.34
N ALA A 187 -20.50 11.08 15.88
CA ALA A 187 -19.31 11.41 15.14
C ALA A 187 -18.14 10.75 15.86
N GLU A 188 -17.72 9.59 15.38
CA GLU A 188 -16.52 8.97 15.92
C GLU A 188 -15.33 9.83 15.61
N ASP A 189 -14.58 10.22 16.65
CA ASP A 189 -13.30 10.88 16.47
C ASP A 189 -12.40 10.00 15.60
N GLU A 190 -11.90 10.58 14.55
CA GLU A 190 -10.88 9.95 13.73
C GLU A 190 -9.51 10.44 14.18
N ILE A 191 -8.59 9.51 14.23
CA ILE A 191 -7.20 9.80 14.52
C ILE A 191 -6.31 9.38 13.35
N ASN A 192 -5.30 10.20 13.10
CA ASN A 192 -4.23 9.89 12.16
C ASN A 192 -3.02 9.45 12.95
N ILE A 193 -2.57 8.22 12.76
CA ILE A 193 -1.49 7.63 13.53
C ILE A 193 -0.43 6.98 12.65
N ALA A 194 0.78 6.96 13.20
CA ALA A 194 1.86 6.12 12.72
C ALA A 194 2.35 5.23 13.86
N HIS A 195 2.91 4.05 13.54
CA HIS A 195 3.37 3.14 14.56
C HIS A 195 4.67 2.42 14.22
N ILE A 196 5.37 1.97 15.26
CA ILE A 196 6.52 1.08 15.19
C ILE A 196 6.19 -0.16 16.00
N LEU A 197 6.30 -1.34 15.40
CA LEU A 197 6.15 -2.63 16.06
C LEU A 197 7.51 -3.34 16.11
N VAL A 198 8.00 -3.65 17.29
CA VAL A 198 9.11 -4.61 17.48
C VAL A 198 8.52 -5.93 17.92
N ARG A 199 8.43 -6.87 16.98
CA ARG A 199 7.75 -8.15 17.16
C ARG A 199 8.46 -9.05 18.13
N VAL A 200 7.71 -9.75 18.99
CA VAL A 200 8.22 -10.78 19.91
C VAL A 200 7.73 -12.14 19.40
N PRO A 201 8.62 -13.13 19.16
CA PRO A 201 8.23 -14.49 18.80
C PRO A 201 7.24 -15.11 19.78
N GLU A 202 6.37 -16.03 19.32
CA GLU A 202 5.34 -16.65 20.17
C GLU A 202 5.92 -17.39 21.37
N ASN A 203 7.01 -18.15 21.13
CA ASN A 203 7.71 -18.93 22.15
C ASN A 203 9.03 -18.29 22.56
N ALA A 204 9.07 -16.95 22.63
CA ALA A 204 10.29 -16.23 22.95
C ALA A 204 10.76 -16.51 24.37
N SER A 205 12.06 -16.79 24.53
CA SER A 205 12.70 -16.86 25.84
C SER A 205 12.72 -15.49 26.53
N ALA A 206 12.94 -15.47 27.84
CA ALA A 206 13.07 -14.21 28.58
C ALA A 206 14.18 -13.31 28.02
N GLN A 207 15.28 -13.89 27.55
CA GLN A 207 16.36 -13.14 26.89
C GLN A 207 15.91 -12.52 25.60
N GLN A 208 15.23 -13.27 24.72
CA GLN A 208 14.71 -12.74 23.47
C GLN A 208 13.70 -11.60 23.70
N ILE A 209 12.85 -11.73 24.72
CA ILE A 209 11.92 -10.65 25.10
C ILE A 209 12.69 -9.41 25.54
N ALA A 210 13.76 -9.58 26.36
CA ALA A 210 14.60 -8.47 26.79
C ALA A 210 15.32 -7.79 25.63
N ASP A 211 15.86 -8.56 24.68
CA ASP A 211 16.52 -8.03 23.47
C ASP A 211 15.54 -7.23 22.60
N ARG A 212 14.31 -7.73 22.40
CA ARG A 212 13.27 -7.01 21.66
C ARG A 212 12.82 -5.73 22.36
N ARG A 213 12.71 -5.78 23.68
CA ARG A 213 12.45 -4.58 24.49
C ARG A 213 13.56 -3.55 24.34
N GLN A 214 14.82 -3.97 24.46
CA GLN A 214 15.98 -3.10 24.27
C GLN A 214 15.99 -2.45 22.89
N ARG A 215 15.63 -3.20 21.84
CA ARG A 215 15.49 -2.68 20.48
C ARG A 215 14.40 -1.58 20.40
N ALA A 216 13.25 -1.79 21.03
CA ALA A 216 12.19 -0.79 21.09
C ALA A 216 12.59 0.46 21.89
N GLU A 217 13.30 0.27 23.00
CA GLU A 217 13.84 1.37 23.83
C GLU A 217 14.92 2.17 23.06
N THR A 218 15.73 1.49 22.23
CA THR A 218 16.70 2.17 21.34
C THR A 218 15.99 3.03 20.30
N ALA A 219 14.93 2.52 19.67
CA ALA A 219 14.10 3.31 18.76
C ALA A 219 13.49 4.54 19.48
N MET A 220 12.96 4.34 20.69
CA MET A 220 12.42 5.41 21.52
C MET A 220 13.48 6.47 21.88
N ALA A 221 14.70 6.05 22.23
CA ALA A 221 15.79 6.98 22.53
C ALA A 221 16.14 7.86 21.33
N GLN A 222 16.16 7.28 20.12
CA GLN A 222 16.38 8.04 18.88
C GLN A 222 15.23 9.03 18.60
N LEU A 223 13.97 8.65 18.87
CA LEU A 223 12.82 9.54 18.75
C LEU A 223 12.92 10.72 19.73
N LYS A 224 13.29 10.45 20.98
CA LYS A 224 13.49 11.49 22.00
C LYS A 224 14.62 12.46 21.67
N SER A 225 15.65 12.01 20.92
CA SER A 225 16.73 12.87 20.43
C SER A 225 16.37 13.66 19.16
N GLY A 226 15.10 13.65 18.74
CA GLY A 226 14.61 14.41 17.58
C GLY A 226 14.72 13.65 16.25
N GLY A 227 14.93 12.33 16.29
CA GLY A 227 14.97 11.50 15.10
C GLY A 227 13.64 11.48 14.35
N ASP A 228 13.70 11.39 13.02
CA ASP A 228 12.52 11.29 12.16
C ASP A 228 11.78 9.97 12.37
N PHE A 229 10.48 10.04 12.66
CA PHE A 229 9.68 8.86 12.99
C PHE A 229 9.62 7.86 11.83
N ALA A 230 9.46 8.32 10.60
CA ALA A 230 9.35 7.45 9.43
C ALA A 230 10.66 6.71 9.17
N LYS A 231 11.81 7.39 9.34
CA LYS A 231 13.13 6.77 9.26
C LYS A 231 13.33 5.71 10.33
N ILE A 232 12.93 6.01 11.57
CA ILE A 232 13.07 5.07 12.69
C ILE A 232 12.11 3.89 12.52
N ALA A 233 10.89 4.10 12.02
CA ALA A 233 9.98 3.02 11.65
C ALA A 233 10.61 2.10 10.59
N ALA A 234 11.18 2.66 9.53
CA ALA A 234 11.88 1.87 8.50
C ALA A 234 13.10 1.11 9.04
N SER A 235 13.71 1.56 10.16
CA SER A 235 14.88 0.92 10.76
C SER A 235 14.55 -0.16 11.79
N PHE A 236 13.47 0.02 12.55
CA PHE A 236 13.18 -0.78 13.74
C PHE A 236 11.87 -1.54 13.68
N SER A 237 10.93 -1.13 12.84
CA SER A 237 9.60 -1.75 12.82
C SER A 237 9.59 -3.04 12.00
N ASP A 238 8.96 -4.06 12.57
CA ASP A 238 8.69 -5.34 11.93
C ASP A 238 7.27 -5.37 11.29
N ALA A 239 6.52 -4.26 11.36
CA ALA A 239 5.20 -4.14 10.74
C ALA A 239 5.26 -4.02 9.22
N SER A 240 4.15 -4.36 8.56
CA SER A 240 4.07 -4.36 7.09
C SER A 240 4.24 -2.99 6.47
N ASP A 241 3.90 -1.93 7.18
CA ASP A 241 3.98 -0.52 6.77
C ASP A 241 5.31 0.17 7.17
N ALA A 242 6.25 -0.54 7.80
CA ALA A 242 7.53 0.01 8.25
C ALA A 242 8.26 0.83 7.19
N MET A 243 8.35 0.31 5.94
CA MET A 243 9.02 0.98 4.83
C MET A 243 8.24 2.18 4.26
N ALA A 244 6.97 2.32 4.62
CA ALA A 244 6.15 3.50 4.38
C ALA A 244 6.16 4.48 5.57
N GLY A 245 7.13 4.33 6.48
CA GLY A 245 7.28 5.19 7.66
C GLY A 245 6.33 4.83 8.80
N GLY A 246 5.72 3.65 8.79
CA GLY A 246 4.79 3.18 9.82
C GLY A 246 3.43 3.90 9.79
N LEU A 247 3.06 4.53 8.69
CA LEU A 247 1.83 5.33 8.57
C LEU A 247 0.60 4.43 8.43
N ILE A 248 -0.29 4.45 9.43
CA ILE A 248 -1.61 3.80 9.38
C ILE A 248 -2.65 4.73 8.71
N GLY A 249 -2.47 6.04 8.87
CA GLY A 249 -3.38 7.06 8.33
C GLY A 249 -4.60 7.33 9.22
N TRP A 250 -5.60 8.05 8.66
CA TRP A 250 -6.84 8.37 9.36
C TRP A 250 -7.71 7.13 9.57
N ARG A 251 -8.07 6.87 10.82
CA ARG A 251 -8.96 5.77 11.21
C ARG A 251 -9.91 6.24 12.31
N SER A 252 -11.15 5.74 12.25
CA SER A 252 -12.07 5.85 13.37
C SER A 252 -11.53 5.06 14.57
N GLN A 253 -11.62 5.63 15.76
CA GLN A 253 -11.12 4.99 16.99
C GLN A 253 -11.76 3.62 17.24
N SER A 254 -13.03 3.43 16.87
CA SER A 254 -13.72 2.15 17.03
C SER A 254 -13.14 1.00 16.19
N ARG A 255 -12.41 1.34 15.12
CA ARG A 255 -11.79 0.38 14.19
C ARG A 255 -10.31 0.10 14.47
N LEU A 256 -9.73 0.76 15.48
CA LEU A 256 -8.34 0.57 15.87
C LEU A 256 -8.23 -0.45 17.02
N PRO A 257 -7.11 -1.16 17.13
CA PRO A 257 -6.78 -1.97 18.31
C PRO A 257 -6.99 -1.16 19.59
N GLN A 258 -7.54 -1.79 20.63
CA GLN A 258 -7.85 -1.12 21.88
C GLN A 258 -6.63 -0.45 22.50
N LEU A 259 -5.46 -1.12 22.44
CA LEU A 259 -4.19 -0.58 22.89
C LEU A 259 -3.85 0.76 22.22
N TYR A 260 -4.11 0.88 20.90
CA TYR A 260 -3.80 2.10 20.16
C TYR A 260 -4.70 3.26 20.60
N VAL A 261 -5.97 2.99 20.82
CA VAL A 261 -6.93 3.99 21.31
C VAL A 261 -6.52 4.50 22.70
N GLU A 262 -6.27 3.60 23.65
CA GLU A 262 -5.91 3.94 25.03
C GLU A 262 -4.60 4.75 25.13
N VAL A 263 -3.64 4.43 24.26
CA VAL A 263 -2.36 5.12 24.22
C VAL A 263 -2.50 6.49 23.57
N THR A 264 -3.19 6.57 22.43
CA THR A 264 -3.30 7.83 21.66
C THR A 264 -4.31 8.82 22.26
N GLU A 265 -5.22 8.36 23.11
CA GLU A 265 -6.15 9.25 23.85
C GLU A 265 -5.38 10.26 24.70
N LYS A 266 -4.24 9.84 25.28
CA LYS A 266 -3.40 10.66 26.18
C LYS A 266 -2.38 11.53 25.44
N LEU A 267 -2.26 11.40 24.12
CA LEU A 267 -1.26 12.13 23.34
C LEU A 267 -1.83 13.42 22.74
N ALA A 268 -0.99 14.43 22.71
CA ALA A 268 -1.21 15.62 21.89
C ALA A 268 -0.83 15.34 20.41
N PRO A 269 -1.36 16.10 19.43
CA PRO A 269 -0.94 16.00 18.04
C PRO A 269 0.59 16.14 17.88
N ASN A 270 1.19 15.25 17.09
CA ASN A 270 2.63 15.08 16.86
C ASN A 270 3.41 14.47 18.04
N GLU A 271 2.76 14.13 19.13
CA GLU A 271 3.40 13.47 20.27
C GLU A 271 3.59 11.96 20.03
N VAL A 272 4.66 11.42 20.62
CA VAL A 272 5.04 10.00 20.56
C VAL A 272 4.79 9.35 21.92
N SER A 273 4.19 8.17 21.94
CA SER A 273 3.92 7.40 23.15
C SER A 273 5.19 6.88 23.81
N ALA A 274 5.09 6.44 25.05
CA ALA A 274 6.06 5.51 25.63
C ALA A 274 6.03 4.17 24.87
N VAL A 275 7.05 3.32 25.10
CA VAL A 275 7.03 1.93 24.65
C VAL A 275 5.92 1.18 25.41
N VAL A 276 4.98 0.60 24.67
CA VAL A 276 3.89 -0.21 25.24
C VAL A 276 3.98 -1.64 24.74
N ARG A 277 3.49 -2.60 25.54
CA ARG A 277 3.56 -4.03 25.21
C ARG A 277 2.19 -4.58 24.85
N SER A 278 2.15 -5.41 23.82
CA SER A 278 1.03 -6.29 23.49
C SER A 278 1.47 -7.76 23.43
N ALA A 279 0.54 -8.66 23.10
CA ALA A 279 0.86 -10.05 22.81
C ALA A 279 1.85 -10.19 21.63
N ASN A 280 1.79 -9.31 20.64
CA ASN A 280 2.60 -9.37 19.42
C ASN A 280 3.98 -8.73 19.57
N GLY A 281 4.21 -7.90 20.59
CA GLY A 281 5.50 -7.27 20.80
C GLY A 281 5.43 -5.91 21.51
N PHE A 282 6.39 -5.06 21.20
CA PHE A 282 6.50 -3.71 21.73
C PHE A 282 6.11 -2.69 20.66
N HIS A 283 5.29 -1.73 21.07
CA HIS A 283 4.77 -0.70 20.16
C HIS A 283 5.20 0.69 20.61
N ILE A 284 5.43 1.56 19.63
CA ILE A 284 5.58 2.99 19.80
C ILE A 284 4.61 3.65 18.83
N LEU A 285 3.72 4.49 19.34
CA LEU A 285 2.69 5.16 18.56
C LEU A 285 2.99 6.64 18.45
N LYS A 286 2.74 7.24 17.30
CA LYS A 286 2.75 8.69 17.09
C LYS A 286 1.36 9.13 16.68
N LEU A 287 0.81 10.10 17.38
CA LEU A 287 -0.42 10.75 16.99
C LEU A 287 -0.09 11.89 16.03
N LEU A 288 -0.52 11.79 14.77
CA LEU A 288 -0.30 12.83 13.75
C LEU A 288 -1.42 13.88 13.75
N GLY A 289 -2.63 13.49 14.15
CA GLY A 289 -3.77 14.40 14.22
C GLY A 289 -5.00 13.74 14.82
N LYS A 290 -5.89 14.57 15.34
CA LYS A 290 -7.25 14.21 15.76
C LYS A 290 -8.22 15.09 14.99
N ARG A 291 -9.34 14.52 14.57
CA ARG A 291 -10.46 15.28 14.05
C ARG A 291 -11.76 14.70 14.58
N SER A 292 -12.62 15.57 15.08
CA SER A 292 -13.98 15.17 15.45
C SER A 292 -14.85 15.23 14.20
N ALA A 293 -15.60 14.19 13.94
CA ALA A 293 -16.69 14.30 13.01
C ALA A 293 -17.77 15.15 13.69
N SER A 294 -18.34 16.13 12.97
CA SER A 294 -19.20 17.20 13.45
C SER A 294 -20.20 16.76 14.53
N GLU A 295 -20.22 17.50 15.63
CA GLU A 295 -21.18 17.35 16.72
C GLU A 295 -22.62 17.48 16.22
N VAL A 296 -23.35 16.35 16.21
CA VAL A 296 -24.80 16.40 16.27
C VAL A 296 -25.19 16.16 17.72
N GLN A 297 -25.56 17.22 18.43
CA GLN A 297 -26.11 17.16 19.79
C GLN A 297 -27.29 16.19 19.83
N SER A 298 -27.24 15.22 20.70
CA SER A 298 -28.42 14.41 21.05
C SER A 298 -28.33 13.91 22.47
N GLY A 299 -29.13 14.48 23.33
CA GLY A 299 -29.50 13.86 24.59
C GLY A 299 -30.66 12.88 24.35
N GLY A 300 -30.58 11.69 24.94
CA GLY A 300 -31.66 10.74 24.92
C GLY A 300 -31.66 9.78 23.75
N ALA A 301 -32.46 9.02 23.31
CA ALA A 301 -32.49 8.01 22.25
C ALA A 301 -31.45 8.24 21.15
N ARG A 302 -30.78 7.18 20.67
CA ARG A 302 -29.73 7.23 19.66
C ARG A 302 -30.30 7.71 18.31
N MET A 303 -30.51 9.02 18.21
CA MET A 303 -31.02 9.66 17.01
C MET A 303 -29.89 9.87 16.01
N VAL A 304 -30.10 9.46 14.78
CA VAL A 304 -29.15 9.72 13.68
C VAL A 304 -29.84 10.54 12.60
N GLN A 305 -29.16 11.56 12.14
CA GLN A 305 -29.61 12.29 10.97
C GLN A 305 -29.27 11.50 9.71
N GLN A 306 -30.31 11.08 8.99
CA GLN A 306 -30.19 10.48 7.67
C GLN A 306 -30.40 11.59 6.62
N THR A 307 -29.64 11.52 5.55
CA THR A 307 -29.76 12.46 4.43
C THR A 307 -30.19 11.72 3.19
N LYS A 308 -31.33 12.04 2.64
CA LYS A 308 -31.71 11.58 1.31
C LYS A 308 -30.95 12.40 0.29
N ALA A 309 -30.05 11.74 -0.42
CA ALA A 309 -29.14 12.39 -1.36
C ALA A 309 -29.22 11.77 -2.75
N ARG A 310 -28.86 12.55 -3.73
CA ARG A 310 -28.63 12.10 -5.11
C ARG A 310 -27.39 12.76 -5.67
N HIS A 311 -26.74 12.09 -6.63
CA HIS A 311 -25.51 12.60 -7.19
C HIS A 311 -25.36 12.34 -8.70
N ILE A 312 -24.46 13.10 -9.31
CA ILE A 312 -23.94 12.87 -10.66
C ILE A 312 -22.44 12.69 -10.50
N LEU A 313 -21.93 11.52 -10.88
CA LEU A 313 -20.49 11.24 -10.90
C LEU A 313 -19.96 11.34 -12.32
N ILE A 314 -18.89 12.10 -12.52
CA ILE A 314 -18.07 12.05 -13.73
C ILE A 314 -16.71 11.48 -13.33
N LYS A 315 -16.41 10.28 -13.83
CA LYS A 315 -15.13 9.62 -13.64
C LYS A 315 -14.05 10.33 -14.45
N VAL A 316 -12.93 10.57 -13.81
CA VAL A 316 -11.74 11.13 -14.46
C VAL A 316 -10.98 10.00 -15.16
N ASN A 317 -10.63 10.19 -16.42
CA ASN A 317 -9.82 9.27 -17.21
C ASN A 317 -9.06 10.05 -18.30
N GLN A 318 -8.35 9.34 -19.19
CA GLN A 318 -7.61 9.99 -20.29
C GLN A 318 -8.47 10.79 -21.27
N VAL A 319 -9.71 10.39 -21.45
CA VAL A 319 -10.68 11.07 -22.36
C VAL A 319 -11.35 12.24 -21.66
N VAL A 320 -11.57 12.11 -20.34
CA VAL A 320 -12.21 13.13 -19.51
C VAL A 320 -11.24 13.52 -18.38
N PRO A 321 -10.35 14.49 -18.60
CA PRO A 321 -9.44 14.96 -17.54
C PRO A 321 -10.20 15.69 -16.43
N ALA A 322 -9.59 15.83 -15.25
CA ALA A 322 -10.18 16.45 -14.06
C ALA A 322 -10.79 17.84 -14.34
N SER A 323 -10.10 18.66 -15.13
CA SER A 323 -10.60 19.98 -15.54
C SER A 323 -11.88 19.90 -16.34
N GLU A 324 -11.99 18.93 -17.24
CA GLU A 324 -13.18 18.71 -18.07
C GLU A 324 -14.34 18.17 -17.22
N ALA A 325 -14.09 17.20 -16.34
CA ALA A 325 -15.09 16.67 -15.42
C ALA A 325 -15.66 17.80 -14.53
N LYS A 326 -14.80 18.63 -13.94
CA LYS A 326 -15.18 19.77 -13.12
C LYS A 326 -15.97 20.80 -13.94
N ARG A 327 -15.49 21.17 -15.13
CA ARG A 327 -16.18 22.10 -16.06
C ARG A 327 -17.58 21.60 -16.41
N LYS A 328 -17.68 20.31 -16.74
CA LYS A 328 -18.97 19.70 -17.11
C LYS A 328 -19.96 19.73 -15.94
N LEU A 329 -19.54 19.35 -14.73
CA LEU A 329 -20.41 19.43 -13.55
C LEU A 329 -20.82 20.87 -13.21
N THR A 330 -19.92 21.86 -13.40
CA THR A 330 -20.26 23.27 -13.24
C THR A 330 -21.33 23.72 -14.25
N GLU A 331 -21.23 23.28 -15.52
CA GLU A 331 -22.27 23.51 -16.53
C GLU A 331 -23.61 22.89 -16.10
N LEU A 332 -23.59 21.63 -15.66
CA LEU A 332 -24.80 20.95 -15.21
C LEU A 332 -25.44 21.65 -14.00
N LYS A 333 -24.62 22.11 -13.03
CA LYS A 333 -25.08 22.90 -11.88
C LYS A 333 -25.77 24.19 -12.35
N THR A 334 -25.19 24.90 -13.31
CA THR A 334 -25.79 26.13 -13.87
C THR A 334 -27.15 25.83 -14.49
N ARG A 335 -27.28 24.74 -15.23
CA ARG A 335 -28.59 24.31 -15.83
C ARG A 335 -29.62 23.99 -14.74
N LEU A 336 -29.20 23.38 -13.63
CA LEU A 336 -30.07 23.08 -12.49
C LEU A 336 -30.52 24.36 -11.79
N ASN A 337 -29.60 25.27 -11.52
CA ASN A 337 -29.89 26.56 -10.85
C ASN A 337 -30.86 27.42 -11.68
N ASN A 338 -30.72 27.39 -13.02
CA ASN A 338 -31.59 28.10 -13.94
C ASN A 338 -32.91 27.36 -14.21
N LYS A 339 -33.14 26.21 -13.53
CA LYS A 339 -34.31 25.33 -13.75
C LYS A 339 -34.49 24.88 -15.19
N ALA A 340 -33.42 24.89 -16.00
CA ALA A 340 -33.40 24.46 -17.39
C ALA A 340 -33.37 22.93 -17.56
N ALA A 341 -33.17 22.19 -16.51
CA ALA A 341 -33.19 20.72 -16.50
C ALA A 341 -33.50 20.19 -15.09
N LYS A 342 -33.97 18.97 -15.00
CA LYS A 342 -34.15 18.25 -13.73
C LYS A 342 -32.87 17.46 -13.41
N PHE A 343 -32.60 17.30 -12.12
CA PHE A 343 -31.40 16.59 -11.66
C PHE A 343 -31.40 15.13 -12.15
N GLU A 344 -32.55 14.48 -12.08
CA GLU A 344 -32.72 13.08 -12.50
C GLU A 344 -32.39 12.87 -13.99
N ASP A 345 -32.80 13.81 -14.86
CA ASP A 345 -32.56 13.70 -16.29
C ASP A 345 -31.08 13.89 -16.61
N LEU A 346 -30.42 14.83 -15.91
CA LEU A 346 -28.98 15.05 -16.04
C LEU A 346 -28.18 13.86 -15.49
N ALA A 347 -28.60 13.27 -14.37
CA ALA A 347 -27.95 12.10 -13.83
C ALA A 347 -28.03 10.90 -14.78
N LYS A 348 -29.20 10.64 -15.38
CA LYS A 348 -29.38 9.57 -16.39
C LYS A 348 -28.49 9.75 -17.61
N LEU A 349 -28.26 11.00 -18.03
CA LEU A 349 -27.50 11.32 -19.26
C LEU A 349 -25.99 11.37 -19.03
N TYR A 350 -25.55 11.82 -17.87
CA TYR A 350 -24.15 12.21 -17.66
C TYR A 350 -23.45 11.45 -16.53
N SER A 351 -24.18 10.80 -15.62
CA SER A 351 -23.53 10.12 -14.49
C SER A 351 -22.92 8.78 -14.91
N ASN A 352 -21.69 8.55 -14.44
CA ASN A 352 -20.98 7.27 -14.58
C ASN A 352 -21.20 6.33 -13.38
N ASP A 353 -22.11 6.70 -12.47
CA ASP A 353 -22.45 5.89 -11.30
C ASP A 353 -23.60 4.92 -11.61
N LEU A 354 -23.69 3.82 -10.85
CA LEU A 354 -24.76 2.84 -10.98
C LEU A 354 -26.14 3.41 -10.66
N SER A 355 -26.21 4.45 -9.84
CA SER A 355 -27.44 5.17 -9.52
C SER A 355 -27.96 6.02 -10.68
N ALA A 356 -27.21 6.21 -11.77
CA ALA A 356 -27.59 7.00 -12.94
C ALA A 356 -28.97 6.61 -13.47
N SER A 357 -29.26 5.32 -13.62
CA SER A 357 -30.54 4.80 -14.10
C SER A 357 -31.73 5.19 -13.22
N LYS A 358 -31.46 5.43 -11.92
CA LYS A 358 -32.43 5.90 -10.92
C LYS A 358 -32.41 7.42 -10.73
N GLY A 359 -31.82 8.17 -11.70
CA GLY A 359 -31.70 9.62 -11.60
C GLY A 359 -30.67 10.11 -10.56
N GLY A 360 -29.69 9.27 -10.26
CA GLY A 360 -28.63 9.54 -9.28
C GLY A 360 -29.05 9.32 -7.83
N ASP A 361 -30.25 8.76 -7.56
CA ASP A 361 -30.78 8.58 -6.20
C ASP A 361 -29.97 7.53 -5.42
N LEU A 362 -29.43 7.94 -4.27
CA LEU A 362 -28.70 7.10 -3.31
C LEU A 362 -29.61 6.60 -2.18
N GLY A 363 -30.87 7.07 -2.13
CA GLY A 363 -31.77 6.81 -1.02
C GLY A 363 -31.36 7.56 0.26
N TRP A 364 -31.68 6.98 1.42
CA TRP A 364 -31.30 7.49 2.73
C TRP A 364 -29.88 7.05 3.08
N VAL A 365 -29.00 8.01 3.21
CA VAL A 365 -27.58 7.85 3.53
C VAL A 365 -27.37 8.12 5.01
N TYR A 366 -26.71 7.20 5.70
CA TYR A 366 -26.28 7.36 7.08
C TYR A 366 -24.88 7.96 7.17
N PRO A 367 -24.53 8.59 8.28
CA PRO A 367 -23.14 8.98 8.55
C PRO A 367 -22.19 7.77 8.39
N GLY A 368 -21.13 7.96 7.62
CA GLY A 368 -20.13 6.93 7.32
C GLY A 368 -20.45 6.00 6.14
N ASP A 369 -21.62 6.13 5.49
CA ASP A 369 -21.95 5.32 4.31
C ASP A 369 -21.24 5.82 3.03
N THR A 370 -20.68 7.03 3.04
CA THR A 370 -19.99 7.63 1.89
C THR A 370 -18.55 8.01 2.22
N VAL A 371 -17.75 8.25 1.16
CA VAL A 371 -16.37 8.72 1.36
C VAL A 371 -16.34 10.10 2.01
N PRO A 372 -15.30 10.41 2.81
CA PRO A 372 -15.27 11.62 3.65
C PRO A 372 -15.48 12.93 2.89
N GLU A 373 -14.96 13.03 1.66
CA GLU A 373 -15.10 14.22 0.81
C GLU A 373 -16.57 14.45 0.40
N PHE A 374 -17.24 13.37 0.01
CA PHE A 374 -18.65 13.39 -0.35
C PHE A 374 -19.50 13.72 0.87
N GLU A 375 -19.26 13.06 2.00
CA GLU A 375 -20.01 13.26 3.24
C GLU A 375 -19.90 14.69 3.76
N ARG A 376 -18.69 15.26 3.78
CA ARG A 376 -18.49 16.65 4.17
C ARG A 376 -19.26 17.61 3.30
N ALA A 377 -19.20 17.43 1.98
CA ALA A 377 -19.93 18.28 1.05
C ALA A 377 -21.45 18.12 1.21
N MET A 378 -21.93 16.90 1.35
CA MET A 378 -23.35 16.60 1.60
C MET A 378 -23.84 17.26 2.89
N ASN A 379 -23.06 17.14 3.97
CA ASN A 379 -23.43 17.69 5.27
C ASN A 379 -23.50 19.24 5.30
N ALA A 380 -22.69 19.90 4.47
CA ALA A 380 -22.69 21.36 4.33
C ALA A 380 -23.91 21.93 3.55
N LEU A 381 -24.65 21.07 2.82
CA LEU A 381 -25.79 21.51 2.01
C LEU A 381 -27.08 21.55 2.83
N GLN A 382 -27.98 22.47 2.49
CA GLN A 382 -29.38 22.46 2.94
C GLN A 382 -30.25 21.60 2.00
N PRO A 383 -31.39 21.07 2.47
CA PRO A 383 -32.35 20.40 1.58
C PRO A 383 -32.70 21.24 0.37
N GLY A 384 -32.67 20.62 -0.81
CA GLY A 384 -32.87 21.27 -2.12
C GLY A 384 -31.57 21.83 -2.75
N GLN A 385 -30.52 22.04 -1.99
CA GLN A 385 -29.27 22.60 -2.50
C GLN A 385 -28.42 21.58 -3.28
N VAL A 386 -27.66 22.11 -4.25
CA VAL A 386 -26.69 21.35 -5.07
C VAL A 386 -25.28 21.86 -4.74
N SER A 387 -24.35 20.91 -4.52
CA SER A 387 -22.94 21.22 -4.23
C SER A 387 -22.22 21.95 -5.36
N GLU A 388 -21.03 22.47 -5.08
CA GLU A 388 -19.98 22.63 -6.11
C GLU A 388 -19.50 21.24 -6.54
N PRO A 389 -18.79 21.13 -7.69
CA PRO A 389 -18.11 19.88 -8.02
C PRO A 389 -17.16 19.43 -6.93
N VAL A 390 -17.42 18.27 -6.34
CA VAL A 390 -16.66 17.69 -5.22
C VAL A 390 -15.73 16.60 -5.75
N GLU A 391 -14.47 16.70 -5.45
CA GLU A 391 -13.47 15.70 -5.81
C GLU A 391 -13.48 14.54 -4.80
N SER A 392 -13.35 13.31 -5.32
CA SER A 392 -13.22 12.08 -4.54
C SER A 392 -12.29 11.09 -5.26
N PRO A 393 -11.91 9.97 -4.63
CA PRO A 393 -11.16 8.91 -5.30
C PRO A 393 -11.88 8.29 -6.52
N PHE A 394 -13.18 8.50 -6.67
CA PHE A 394 -13.99 7.97 -7.79
C PHE A 394 -14.14 8.95 -8.95
N GLY A 395 -13.72 10.20 -8.81
CA GLY A 395 -13.90 11.29 -9.75
C GLY A 395 -14.55 12.51 -9.13
N TYR A 396 -15.25 13.30 -9.94
CA TYR A 396 -15.96 14.50 -9.49
C TYR A 396 -17.45 14.23 -9.34
N HIS A 397 -18.02 14.72 -8.25
CA HIS A 397 -19.44 14.58 -7.92
C HIS A 397 -20.15 15.93 -7.93
N LEU A 398 -21.39 15.95 -8.41
CA LEU A 398 -22.37 16.98 -8.10
C LEU A 398 -23.40 16.35 -7.19
N ILE A 399 -23.55 16.87 -5.97
CA ILE A 399 -24.36 16.27 -4.91
C ILE A 399 -25.58 17.17 -4.68
N GLN A 400 -26.75 16.56 -4.52
CA GLN A 400 -27.94 17.26 -4.06
C GLN A 400 -28.52 16.58 -2.84
N VAL A 401 -28.78 17.35 -1.80
CA VAL A 401 -29.57 16.93 -0.65
C VAL A 401 -31.03 17.12 -1.00
N VAL A 402 -31.81 16.05 -0.93
CA VAL A 402 -33.25 16.09 -1.19
C VAL A 402 -33.98 16.39 0.12
N GLU A 403 -33.67 15.64 1.16
CA GLU A 403 -34.37 15.70 2.44
C GLU A 403 -33.43 15.25 3.56
N ARG A 404 -33.73 15.68 4.79
CA ARG A 404 -33.11 15.19 6.01
C ARG A 404 -34.16 14.77 7.00
N LYS A 405 -33.90 13.64 7.66
CA LYS A 405 -34.71 13.21 8.79
C LYS A 405 -33.79 12.75 9.91
N THR A 406 -34.28 12.90 11.12
CA THR A 406 -33.60 12.39 12.30
C THR A 406 -34.49 11.30 12.87
N GLU A 407 -33.99 10.08 12.86
CA GLU A 407 -34.70 8.92 13.37
C GLU A 407 -33.82 8.16 14.35
N GLU A 408 -34.45 7.38 15.21
CA GLU A 408 -33.72 6.44 16.07
C GLU A 408 -33.06 5.37 15.21
N ILE A 409 -31.75 5.14 15.45
CA ILE A 409 -31.02 4.07 14.76
C ILE A 409 -31.65 2.74 15.15
N SER A 410 -32.03 1.92 14.18
CA SER A 410 -32.52 0.59 14.45
C SER A 410 -31.50 -0.26 15.21
N ARG A 411 -31.95 -1.12 16.08
CA ARG A 411 -31.10 -2.03 16.86
C ARG A 411 -30.24 -2.90 15.95
N GLU A 412 -30.78 -3.33 14.82
CA GLU A 412 -30.08 -4.12 13.80
C GLU A 412 -28.93 -3.33 13.17
N ARG A 413 -29.16 -2.06 12.85
CA ARG A 413 -28.12 -1.19 12.27
C ARG A 413 -26.99 -0.95 13.28
N LEU A 414 -27.32 -0.70 14.55
CA LEU A 414 -26.32 -0.58 15.62
C LEU A 414 -25.46 -1.83 15.74
N ARG A 415 -26.10 -3.01 15.75
CA ARG A 415 -25.38 -4.29 15.80
C ARG A 415 -24.49 -4.51 14.58
N LEU A 416 -24.98 -4.17 13.39
CA LEU A 416 -24.20 -4.28 12.15
C LEU A 416 -22.96 -3.38 12.21
N THR A 417 -23.11 -2.12 12.60
CA THR A 417 -22.00 -1.17 12.73
C THR A 417 -20.99 -1.62 13.79
N ALA A 418 -21.48 -2.08 14.95
CA ALA A 418 -20.64 -2.63 16.01
C ALA A 418 -19.86 -3.87 15.55
N ARG A 419 -20.52 -4.78 14.83
CA ARG A 419 -19.87 -5.98 14.26
C ARG A 419 -18.78 -5.61 13.28
N GLN A 420 -19.02 -4.63 12.40
CA GLN A 420 -18.00 -4.16 11.44
C GLN A 420 -16.82 -3.51 12.18
N ALA A 421 -17.06 -2.65 13.14
CA ALA A 421 -16.02 -2.01 13.93
C ALA A 421 -15.17 -3.03 14.70
N LEU A 422 -15.82 -4.01 15.35
CA LEU A 422 -15.12 -5.10 16.05
C LEU A 422 -14.30 -5.95 15.06
N ARG A 423 -14.86 -6.24 13.88
CA ARG A 423 -14.17 -6.99 12.85
C ARG A 423 -12.89 -6.26 12.40
N ASP A 424 -13.00 -4.99 12.05
CA ASP A 424 -11.87 -4.18 11.59
C ASP A 424 -10.77 -4.11 12.67
N ARG A 425 -11.15 -3.93 13.94
CA ARG A 425 -10.23 -3.92 15.08
C ARG A 425 -9.47 -5.23 15.22
N LYS A 426 -10.18 -6.36 15.18
CA LYS A 426 -9.59 -7.68 15.37
C LYS A 426 -8.80 -8.19 14.16
N LEU A 427 -9.15 -7.75 12.96
CA LEU A 427 -8.47 -8.18 11.73
C LEU A 427 -6.98 -7.82 11.74
N GLU A 428 -6.64 -6.63 12.19
CA GLU A 428 -5.23 -6.19 12.24
C GLU A 428 -4.44 -7.03 13.25
N GLU A 429 -5.00 -7.20 14.45
CA GLU A 429 -4.36 -8.02 15.50
C GLU A 429 -4.20 -9.48 15.05
N ALA A 430 -5.24 -10.06 14.45
CA ALA A 430 -5.23 -11.43 13.95
C ALA A 430 -4.24 -11.63 12.81
N TYR A 431 -4.11 -10.64 11.91
CA TYR A 431 -3.18 -10.70 10.80
C TYR A 431 -1.71 -10.63 11.28
N GLU A 432 -1.40 -9.71 12.19
CA GLU A 432 -0.06 -9.61 12.78
C GLU A 432 0.31 -10.88 13.57
N ASP A 433 -0.63 -11.43 14.31
CA ASP A 433 -0.45 -12.68 15.04
C ASP A 433 -0.21 -13.86 14.11
N TRP A 434 -0.99 -13.97 13.03
CA TRP A 434 -0.81 -14.99 12.01
C TRP A 434 0.54 -14.87 11.27
N LEU A 435 0.99 -13.66 10.91
CA LEU A 435 2.30 -13.43 10.30
C LEU A 435 3.43 -13.86 11.23
N ARG A 436 3.31 -13.55 12.54
CA ARG A 436 4.26 -13.99 13.55
C ARG A 436 4.35 -15.52 13.60
N GLN A 437 3.21 -16.20 13.71
CA GLN A 437 3.16 -17.66 13.74
C GLN A 437 3.73 -18.28 12.45
N LEU A 438 3.40 -17.72 11.30
CA LEU A 438 3.95 -18.19 10.02
C LEU A 438 5.48 -18.06 9.97
N ARG A 439 6.00 -16.91 10.41
CA ARG A 439 7.46 -16.66 10.48
C ARG A 439 8.16 -17.62 11.45
N ASP A 440 7.57 -17.87 12.61
CA ASP A 440 8.15 -18.72 13.65
C ASP A 440 8.16 -20.21 13.24
N ARG A 441 7.22 -20.64 12.40
CA ARG A 441 7.15 -22.01 11.85
C ARG A 441 8.08 -22.24 10.66
N ALA A 442 8.44 -21.17 9.96
CA ALA A 442 9.28 -21.27 8.77
C ALA A 442 10.71 -21.61 9.17
N TYR A 443 11.30 -22.64 8.54
CA TYR A 443 12.73 -22.87 8.60
C TYR A 443 13.47 -21.78 7.86
N VAL A 444 14.37 -21.08 8.53
CA VAL A 444 15.18 -20.02 7.93
C VAL A 444 16.65 -20.25 8.24
N GLU A 445 17.47 -20.36 7.22
CA GLU A 445 18.93 -20.44 7.30
C GLU A 445 19.54 -19.21 6.63
N TYR A 446 20.28 -18.42 7.41
CA TYR A 446 21.06 -17.31 6.87
C TYR A 446 22.43 -17.82 6.45
N ARG A 447 22.90 -17.46 5.26
CA ARG A 447 24.24 -17.80 4.78
C ARG A 447 25.25 -16.83 5.40
N GLN A 448 26.04 -17.33 6.38
CA GLN A 448 26.87 -16.52 7.27
C GLN A 448 27.88 -15.62 6.56
N ASP A 449 28.47 -16.06 5.47
CA ASP A 449 29.50 -15.32 4.73
C ASP A 449 28.96 -14.04 4.08
N GLU A 450 27.67 -13.98 3.78
CA GLU A 450 26.98 -12.85 3.14
C GLU A 450 26.23 -11.97 4.14
N VAL A 451 25.74 -12.56 5.25
CA VAL A 451 25.01 -11.80 6.30
C VAL A 451 25.95 -10.85 7.05
N ASN A 452 27.21 -11.20 7.21
CA ASN A 452 28.23 -10.33 7.84
C ASN A 452 28.54 -9.07 7.02
N GLN A 453 28.21 -9.06 5.71
CA GLN A 453 28.26 -7.87 4.84
C GLN A 453 26.99 -7.02 4.91
N ILE A 454 25.92 -7.54 5.55
CA ILE A 454 24.61 -6.89 5.67
C ILE A 454 24.39 -6.30 7.08
N ARG A 455 25.11 -6.82 8.10
CA ARG A 455 25.09 -6.32 9.49
C ARG A 455 26.12 -5.22 9.69
#